data_5ee56444b975e869338f366ab200a7cd
#
_entry.id   5ee56444b975e869338f366ab200a7cd
#
_cell.length_a   1.000
_cell.length_b   1.000
_cell.length_c   1.000
_cell.angle_alpha   90.00
_cell.angle_beta   90.00
_cell.angle_gamma   90.00
#
_symmetry.space_group_name_H-M   'P 1'
#
loop_
_entity.id
_entity.type
_entity.pdbx_description
1 polymer ?
#
loop_
_entity_poly.entity_id
_entity_poly.type
_entity_poly.pdbx_seq_one_letter_code
_entity_poly.pdbx_strand_id
1 'polypeptide(L)'
;MNKLILGIYLYRIFSRAYFYLPFLLIYFLIQGYSIIQLEILMASYGIAAFLFSLYKEKCFKICNLKDSNKLVVSEIFKIIGLLLLLYQNQYLILVVAQILLGLSYSMMAGVDTAIIKRNITNEKYVQNKSNSYMFLSLLISGIIGSYLYGINIKWPIIMTGIFSILTIIIIRCTLVENRELNLIGETKGKIKKFLPEEKFWILHYSFLIALILGFFIGFIPINIYNDLKLNNLQFISVLTCYTVMGYLSSRYLTKYLNYKFVSEICLIIFLIIYTYQSFIAVTISMIFLGISSGLTRPQTINKLSSSSNLRVMLNYAETLYFIFNIAFLLIGGYLYSIGTIQYLMLFMSLLTFIYLLTLFYLRRDQHENQHRI
;
A
#
# COMPACT_ATOMS: atom_id res chain seq x y z
N MET A 1 3.96 -1.43 -28.81
CA MET A 1 4.10 -1.73 -27.35
C MET A 1 3.79 -3.20 -27.15
N ASN A 2 4.62 -3.96 -26.43
CA ASN A 2 4.41 -5.38 -26.20
C ASN A 2 3.07 -5.58 -25.44
N LYS A 3 2.22 -6.52 -25.92
CA LYS A 3 0.88 -6.82 -25.34
C LYS A 3 0.95 -7.06 -23.82
N LEU A 4 2.01 -7.71 -23.34
CA LEU A 4 2.24 -7.98 -21.92
C LEU A 4 2.48 -6.68 -21.14
N ILE A 5 3.31 -5.76 -21.63
CA ILE A 5 3.59 -4.48 -20.98
C ILE A 5 2.33 -3.63 -20.86
N LEU A 6 1.54 -3.58 -21.94
CA LEU A 6 0.24 -2.90 -21.91
C LEU A 6 -0.69 -3.53 -20.87
N GLY A 7 -0.76 -4.87 -20.83
CA GLY A 7 -1.54 -5.60 -19.86
C GLY A 7 -1.17 -5.30 -18.42
N ILE A 8 0.12 -5.21 -18.11
CA ILE A 8 0.62 -4.85 -16.78
C ILE A 8 0.18 -3.42 -16.40
N TYR A 9 0.28 -2.46 -17.32
CA TYR A 9 -0.14 -1.09 -17.03
C TYR A 9 -1.65 -0.99 -16.81
N LEU A 10 -2.46 -1.62 -17.67
CA LEU A 10 -3.91 -1.68 -17.52
C LEU A 10 -4.30 -2.39 -16.21
N TYR A 11 -3.67 -3.54 -15.92
CA TYR A 11 -3.87 -4.23 -14.65
C TYR A 11 -3.61 -3.31 -13.45
N ARG A 12 -2.50 -2.56 -13.44
CA ARG A 12 -2.17 -1.63 -12.35
C ARG A 12 -3.17 -0.48 -12.22
N ILE A 13 -3.71 0.01 -13.33
CA ILE A 13 -4.73 1.05 -13.31
C ILE A 13 -6.04 0.50 -12.74
N PHE A 14 -6.55 -0.57 -13.30
CA PHE A 14 -7.88 -1.09 -12.97
C PHE A 14 -7.93 -1.80 -11.62
N SER A 15 -6.91 -2.59 -11.26
CA SER A 15 -6.86 -3.30 -9.96
C SER A 15 -6.70 -2.35 -8.77
N ARG A 16 -6.17 -1.14 -8.98
CA ARG A 16 -5.93 -0.13 -7.95
C ARG A 16 -6.92 1.03 -7.96
N ALA A 17 -7.97 0.94 -8.76
CA ALA A 17 -9.05 1.90 -8.79
C ALA A 17 -10.01 1.69 -7.60
N TYR A 18 -9.60 2.14 -6.41
CA TYR A 18 -10.35 2.04 -5.17
C TYR A 18 -11.21 3.30 -4.97
N PHE A 19 -12.37 3.37 -5.61
CA PHE A 19 -13.28 4.53 -5.52
C PHE A 19 -13.81 4.77 -4.10
N TYR A 20 -13.97 3.72 -3.30
CA TYR A 20 -14.56 3.76 -1.96
C TYR A 20 -13.55 4.06 -0.84
N LEU A 21 -12.27 3.77 -1.06
CA LEU A 21 -11.27 3.75 0.01
C LEU A 21 -11.16 5.07 0.79
N PRO A 22 -11.13 6.26 0.14
CA PRO A 22 -11.06 7.52 0.85
C PRO A 22 -12.27 7.80 1.75
N PHE A 23 -13.41 7.22 1.43
CA PHE A 23 -14.69 7.49 2.10
C PHE A 23 -15.15 6.37 3.04
N LEU A 24 -14.45 5.23 3.03
CA LEU A 24 -14.86 4.04 3.77
C LEU A 24 -15.03 4.32 5.26
N LEU A 25 -14.07 4.99 5.88
CA LEU A 25 -14.11 5.29 7.32
C LEU A 25 -15.16 6.34 7.64
N ILE A 26 -15.29 7.39 6.81
CA ILE A 26 -16.34 8.40 6.95
C ILE A 26 -17.73 7.74 6.86
N TYR A 27 -17.87 6.82 5.92
CA TYR A 27 -19.09 6.05 5.75
C TYR A 27 -19.51 5.30 7.02
N PHE A 28 -18.57 4.59 7.65
CA PHE A 28 -18.86 3.86 8.88
C PHE A 28 -19.03 4.78 10.09
N LEU A 29 -18.33 5.93 10.16
CA LEU A 29 -18.56 6.94 11.19
C LEU A 29 -20.00 7.45 11.16
N ILE A 30 -20.54 7.74 9.97
CA ILE A 30 -21.93 8.19 9.78
C ILE A 30 -22.92 7.09 10.25
N GLN A 31 -22.54 5.80 10.16
CA GLN A 31 -23.33 4.67 10.67
C GLN A 31 -23.27 4.53 12.20
N GLY A 32 -22.50 5.36 12.90
CA GLY A 32 -22.38 5.37 14.35
C GLY A 32 -21.33 4.44 14.92
N TYR A 33 -20.43 3.87 14.09
CA TYR A 33 -19.29 3.09 14.61
C TYR A 33 -18.26 4.01 15.26
N SER A 34 -17.73 3.57 16.41
CA SER A 34 -16.68 4.29 17.13
C SER A 34 -15.34 4.19 16.38
N ILE A 35 -14.41 5.13 16.63
CA ILE A 35 -13.05 5.14 16.04
C ILE A 35 -12.34 3.81 16.32
N ILE A 36 -12.44 3.29 17.53
CA ILE A 36 -11.83 1.99 17.88
C ILE A 36 -12.40 0.85 17.04
N GLN A 37 -13.72 0.83 16.82
CA GLN A 37 -14.34 -0.19 15.95
C GLN A 37 -13.84 -0.07 14.51
N LEU A 38 -13.64 1.15 13.99
CA LEU A 38 -13.12 1.38 12.66
C LEU A 38 -11.68 0.87 12.52
N GLU A 39 -10.84 1.16 13.50
CA GLU A 39 -9.44 0.72 13.47
C GLU A 39 -9.32 -0.80 13.66
N ILE A 40 -10.22 -1.44 14.42
CA ILE A 40 -10.32 -2.91 14.47
C ILE A 40 -10.73 -3.49 13.11
N LEU A 41 -11.66 -2.85 12.38
CA LEU A 41 -12.02 -3.26 11.02
C LEU A 41 -10.80 -3.17 10.09
N MET A 42 -10.07 -2.07 10.11
CA MET A 42 -8.86 -1.90 9.29
C MET A 42 -7.75 -2.87 9.72
N ALA A 43 -7.59 -3.11 11.02
CA ALA A 43 -6.64 -4.09 11.53
C ALA A 43 -7.00 -5.53 11.11
N SER A 44 -8.29 -5.89 11.03
CA SER A 44 -8.74 -7.23 10.58
C SER A 44 -8.31 -7.51 9.14
N TYR A 45 -8.36 -6.51 8.25
CA TYR A 45 -7.76 -6.57 6.92
C TYR A 45 -6.26 -6.90 6.98
N GLY A 46 -5.51 -6.16 7.81
CA GLY A 46 -4.08 -6.37 8.00
C GLY A 46 -3.74 -7.75 8.57
N ILE A 47 -4.49 -8.21 9.58
CA ILE A 47 -4.33 -9.54 10.21
C ILE A 47 -4.52 -10.65 9.18
N ALA A 48 -5.59 -10.58 8.39
CA ALA A 48 -5.86 -11.57 7.34
C ALA A 48 -4.76 -11.60 6.29
N ALA A 49 -4.32 -10.42 5.84
CA ALA A 49 -3.23 -10.30 4.89
C ALA A 49 -1.91 -10.82 5.44
N PHE A 50 -1.59 -10.53 6.71
CA PHE A 50 -0.41 -11.05 7.40
C PHE A 50 -0.43 -12.57 7.49
N LEU A 51 -1.49 -13.15 8.06
CA LEU A 51 -1.61 -14.59 8.24
C LEU A 51 -1.50 -15.33 6.89
N PHE A 52 -2.19 -14.84 5.86
CA PHE A 52 -2.09 -15.46 4.55
C PHE A 52 -0.69 -15.31 3.95
N SER A 53 0.00 -14.18 4.14
CA SER A 53 1.35 -13.97 3.61
C SER A 53 2.36 -14.99 4.12
N LEU A 54 2.19 -15.52 5.34
CA LEU A 54 3.03 -16.56 5.93
C LEU A 54 2.88 -17.91 5.22
N TYR A 55 1.66 -18.23 4.76
CA TYR A 55 1.33 -19.53 4.19
C TYR A 55 1.11 -19.53 2.67
N LYS A 56 1.08 -18.35 2.04
CA LYS A 56 0.70 -18.20 0.62
C LYS A 56 1.53 -19.05 -0.33
N GLU A 57 2.84 -19.18 -0.11
CA GLU A 57 3.70 -19.99 -0.98
C GLU A 57 3.37 -21.49 -0.88
N LYS A 58 3.03 -21.98 0.31
CA LYS A 58 2.55 -23.35 0.50
C LYS A 58 1.20 -23.57 -0.19
N CYS A 59 0.26 -22.65 0.04
CA CYS A 59 -1.07 -22.70 -0.59
C CYS A 59 -0.97 -22.68 -2.12
N PHE A 60 -0.15 -21.80 -2.69
CA PHE A 60 0.04 -21.71 -4.14
C PHE A 60 0.68 -22.97 -4.73
N LYS A 61 1.60 -23.62 -4.01
CA LYS A 61 2.18 -24.91 -4.42
C LYS A 61 1.16 -26.04 -4.41
N ILE A 62 0.36 -26.13 -3.34
CA ILE A 62 -0.68 -27.16 -3.22
C ILE A 62 -1.73 -27.01 -4.34
N CYS A 63 -2.17 -25.78 -4.60
CA CYS A 63 -3.18 -25.50 -5.63
C CYS A 63 -2.61 -25.44 -7.07
N ASN A 64 -1.29 -25.56 -7.23
CA ASN A 64 -0.58 -25.44 -8.53
C ASN A 64 -1.04 -24.23 -9.37
N LEU A 65 -1.24 -23.07 -8.73
CA LEU A 65 -1.78 -21.90 -9.37
C LEU A 65 -0.70 -21.15 -10.16
N LYS A 66 -0.97 -20.89 -11.43
CA LYS A 66 -0.20 -19.95 -12.26
C LYS A 66 -0.32 -18.53 -11.73
N ASP A 67 0.67 -17.67 -11.99
CA ASP A 67 0.68 -16.29 -11.49
C ASP A 67 -0.53 -15.49 -11.99
N SER A 68 -0.95 -15.64 -13.25
CA SER A 68 -2.18 -15.04 -13.77
C SER A 68 -3.45 -15.50 -13.02
N ASN A 69 -3.53 -16.80 -12.67
CA ASN A 69 -4.65 -17.32 -11.88
C ASN A 69 -4.67 -16.81 -10.44
N LYS A 70 -3.50 -16.60 -9.82
CA LYS A 70 -3.40 -15.97 -8.49
C LYS A 70 -4.01 -14.56 -8.51
N LEU A 71 -3.72 -13.77 -9.55
CA LEU A 71 -4.29 -12.45 -9.72
C LEU A 71 -5.81 -12.50 -9.93
N VAL A 72 -6.32 -13.46 -10.70
CA VAL A 72 -7.77 -13.64 -10.90
C VAL A 72 -8.47 -14.02 -9.60
N VAL A 73 -7.94 -14.97 -8.84
CA VAL A 73 -8.52 -15.39 -7.55
C VAL A 73 -8.50 -14.23 -6.55
N SER A 74 -7.42 -13.44 -6.54
CA SER A 74 -7.34 -12.23 -5.75
C SER A 74 -8.50 -11.26 -6.06
N GLU A 75 -8.77 -10.96 -7.34
CA GLU A 75 -9.86 -10.06 -7.71
C GLU A 75 -11.24 -10.66 -7.37
N ILE A 76 -11.43 -11.98 -7.40
CA ILE A 76 -12.66 -12.65 -6.96
C ILE A 76 -12.89 -12.43 -5.45
N PHE A 77 -11.87 -12.65 -4.61
CA PHE A 77 -11.96 -12.35 -3.18
C PHE A 77 -12.30 -10.88 -2.91
N LYS A 78 -11.71 -9.96 -3.69
CA LYS A 78 -12.01 -8.53 -3.61
C LYS A 78 -13.47 -8.23 -3.94
N ILE A 79 -14.01 -8.80 -5.02
CA ILE A 79 -15.42 -8.63 -5.41
C ILE A 79 -16.35 -9.13 -4.29
N ILE A 80 -16.10 -10.31 -3.74
CA ILE A 80 -16.92 -10.87 -2.65
C ILE A 80 -16.84 -9.96 -1.42
N GLY A 81 -15.62 -9.50 -1.03
CA GLY A 81 -15.44 -8.57 0.07
C GLY A 81 -16.21 -7.26 -0.14
N LEU A 82 -16.16 -6.68 -1.36
CA LEU A 82 -16.90 -5.46 -1.70
C LEU A 82 -18.41 -5.65 -1.63
N LEU A 83 -18.93 -6.80 -2.07
CA LEU A 83 -20.36 -7.12 -1.96
C LEU A 83 -20.78 -7.18 -0.49
N LEU A 84 -19.98 -7.79 0.38
CA LEU A 84 -20.26 -7.83 1.81
C LEU A 84 -20.20 -6.45 2.47
N LEU A 85 -19.35 -5.53 2.02
CA LEU A 85 -19.32 -4.15 2.51
C LEU A 85 -20.63 -3.39 2.26
N LEU A 86 -21.48 -3.84 1.34
CA LEU A 86 -22.80 -3.25 1.11
C LEU A 86 -23.81 -3.58 2.23
N TYR A 87 -23.54 -4.61 3.06
CA TYR A 87 -24.36 -5.00 4.21
C TYR A 87 -23.92 -4.24 5.48
N GLN A 88 -24.39 -3.01 5.61
CA GLN A 88 -23.86 -1.98 6.52
C GLN A 88 -24.19 -2.22 8.01
N ASN A 89 -25.29 -2.90 8.30
CA ASN A 89 -25.89 -2.93 9.64
C ASN A 89 -25.34 -4.05 10.55
N GLN A 90 -24.38 -4.85 10.06
CA GLN A 90 -23.85 -5.98 10.79
C GLN A 90 -22.32 -5.93 10.85
N TYR A 91 -21.80 -5.52 12.00
CA TYR A 91 -20.35 -5.35 12.21
C TYR A 91 -19.55 -6.62 11.87
N LEU A 92 -20.04 -7.80 12.21
CA LEU A 92 -19.37 -9.07 11.89
C LEU A 92 -19.24 -9.30 10.37
N ILE A 93 -20.26 -8.92 9.58
CA ILE A 93 -20.17 -9.02 8.11
C ILE A 93 -19.09 -8.08 7.57
N LEU A 94 -18.97 -6.87 8.15
CA LEU A 94 -17.91 -5.92 7.78
C LEU A 94 -16.51 -6.46 8.11
N VAL A 95 -16.35 -7.14 9.26
CA VAL A 95 -15.10 -7.83 9.62
C VAL A 95 -14.76 -8.91 8.59
N VAL A 96 -15.73 -9.76 8.20
CA VAL A 96 -15.55 -10.81 7.18
C VAL A 96 -15.19 -10.16 5.83
N ALA A 97 -15.84 -9.06 5.45
CA ALA A 97 -15.51 -8.31 4.25
C ALA A 97 -14.05 -7.83 4.25
N GLN A 98 -13.58 -7.25 5.35
CA GLN A 98 -12.20 -6.80 5.50
C GLN A 98 -11.20 -7.96 5.47
N ILE A 99 -11.54 -9.11 6.07
CA ILE A 99 -10.73 -10.33 5.97
C ILE A 99 -10.56 -10.76 4.50
N LEU A 100 -11.65 -10.80 3.72
CA LEU A 100 -11.58 -11.17 2.30
C LEU A 100 -10.79 -10.17 1.47
N LEU A 101 -10.91 -8.87 1.74
CA LEU A 101 -10.12 -7.83 1.09
C LEU A 101 -8.63 -7.94 1.45
N GLY A 102 -8.31 -8.28 2.71
CA GLY A 102 -6.93 -8.54 3.15
C GLY A 102 -6.32 -9.77 2.47
N LEU A 103 -7.07 -10.87 2.38
CA LEU A 103 -6.67 -12.06 1.63
C LEU A 103 -6.40 -11.72 0.15
N SER A 104 -7.32 -10.99 -0.49
CA SER A 104 -7.15 -10.50 -1.86
C SER A 104 -5.83 -9.75 -2.04
N TYR A 105 -5.56 -8.77 -1.20
CA TYR A 105 -4.32 -7.98 -1.28
C TYR A 105 -3.08 -8.86 -1.13
N SER A 106 -3.04 -9.73 -0.14
CA SER A 106 -1.88 -10.60 0.11
C SER A 106 -1.64 -11.60 -1.02
N MET A 107 -2.70 -12.12 -1.67
CA MET A 107 -2.57 -13.00 -2.83
C MET A 107 -1.91 -12.33 -4.02
N MET A 108 -2.21 -11.07 -4.28
CA MET A 108 -1.67 -10.32 -5.40
C MET A 108 -0.26 -9.76 -5.10
N ALA A 109 0.09 -9.54 -3.83
CA ALA A 109 1.34 -8.90 -3.44
C ALA A 109 2.58 -9.64 -3.96
N GLY A 110 3.39 -8.94 -4.75
CA GLY A 110 4.63 -9.45 -5.35
C GLY A 110 4.44 -10.30 -6.62
N VAL A 111 3.23 -10.76 -6.95
CA VAL A 111 2.97 -11.58 -8.16
C VAL A 111 3.19 -10.77 -9.42
N ASP A 112 2.67 -9.57 -9.48
CA ASP A 112 2.83 -8.64 -10.61
C ASP A 112 4.29 -8.24 -10.83
N THR A 113 5.05 -8.00 -9.76
CA THR A 113 6.50 -7.72 -9.83
C THR A 113 7.26 -8.95 -10.34
N ALA A 114 6.86 -10.16 -9.93
CA ALA A 114 7.45 -11.40 -10.43
C ALA A 114 7.20 -11.59 -11.93
N ILE A 115 5.98 -11.29 -12.42
CA ILE A 115 5.65 -11.33 -13.86
C ILE A 115 6.54 -10.36 -14.63
N ILE A 116 6.73 -9.12 -14.15
CA ILE A 116 7.60 -8.13 -14.79
C ILE A 116 9.04 -8.65 -14.86
N LYS A 117 9.60 -9.12 -13.74
CA LYS A 117 10.98 -9.58 -13.65
C LYS A 117 11.28 -10.76 -14.58
N ARG A 118 10.33 -11.70 -14.73
CA ARG A 118 10.51 -12.89 -15.57
C ARG A 118 10.42 -12.61 -17.07
N ASN A 119 9.63 -11.63 -17.47
CA ASN A 119 9.22 -11.50 -18.88
C ASN A 119 9.73 -10.21 -19.56
N ILE A 120 10.37 -9.29 -18.82
CA ILE A 120 10.71 -7.96 -19.34
C ILE A 120 12.18 -7.64 -19.05
N THR A 121 12.91 -7.33 -20.12
CA THR A 121 14.35 -6.98 -20.03
C THR A 121 14.60 -5.64 -19.33
N ASN A 122 13.73 -4.64 -19.56
CA ASN A 122 13.82 -3.33 -18.90
C ASN A 122 12.88 -3.25 -17.70
N GLU A 123 13.05 -4.20 -16.74
CA GLU A 123 12.17 -4.37 -15.59
C GLU A 123 12.01 -3.11 -14.73
N LYS A 124 13.12 -2.41 -14.42
CA LYS A 124 13.14 -1.19 -13.58
C LYS A 124 12.26 -0.09 -14.15
N TYR A 125 12.39 0.16 -15.45
CA TYR A 125 11.57 1.19 -16.12
C TYR A 125 10.08 0.84 -16.08
N VAL A 126 9.74 -0.39 -16.42
CA VAL A 126 8.33 -0.86 -16.44
C VAL A 126 7.75 -0.86 -15.02
N GLN A 127 8.53 -1.25 -14.02
CA GLN A 127 8.10 -1.23 -12.61
C GLN A 127 7.83 0.19 -12.10
N ASN A 128 8.75 1.14 -12.35
CA ASN A 128 8.57 2.53 -11.94
C ASN A 128 7.37 3.17 -12.64
N LYS A 129 7.22 2.93 -13.95
CA LYS A 129 6.08 3.42 -14.72
C LYS A 129 4.76 2.79 -14.26
N SER A 130 4.73 1.50 -13.94
CA SER A 130 3.54 0.84 -13.40
C SER A 130 3.14 1.36 -12.02
N ASN A 131 4.12 1.70 -11.17
CA ASN A 131 3.86 2.36 -9.89
C ASN A 131 3.27 3.78 -10.07
N SER A 132 3.75 4.55 -11.04
CA SER A 132 3.14 5.87 -11.33
C SER A 132 1.69 5.72 -11.79
N TYR A 133 1.38 4.72 -12.60
CA TYR A 133 -0.02 4.46 -13.00
C TYR A 133 -0.92 4.06 -11.83
N MET A 134 -0.37 3.43 -10.79
CA MET A 134 -1.12 3.17 -9.55
C MET A 134 -1.56 4.48 -8.88
N PHE A 135 -0.67 5.48 -8.75
CA PHE A 135 -1.03 6.79 -8.20
C PHE A 135 -2.02 7.55 -9.08
N LEU A 136 -1.85 7.47 -10.42
CA LEU A 136 -2.80 8.04 -11.36
C LEU A 136 -4.20 7.42 -11.20
N SER A 137 -4.26 6.10 -11.02
CA SER A 137 -5.51 5.38 -10.74
C SER A 137 -6.15 5.83 -9.44
N LEU A 138 -5.36 5.97 -8.36
CA LEU A 138 -5.85 6.47 -7.08
C LEU A 138 -6.37 7.91 -7.18
N LEU A 139 -5.71 8.76 -7.96
CA LEU A 139 -6.16 10.14 -8.23
C LEU A 139 -7.53 10.15 -8.91
N ILE A 140 -7.64 9.45 -10.04
CA ILE A 140 -8.87 9.41 -10.83
C ILE A 140 -10.01 8.76 -10.02
N SER A 141 -9.73 7.65 -9.36
CA SER A 141 -10.74 6.96 -8.54
C SER A 141 -11.13 7.76 -7.30
N GLY A 142 -10.22 8.53 -6.70
CA GLY A 142 -10.54 9.43 -5.60
C GLY A 142 -11.49 10.56 -6.00
N ILE A 143 -11.24 11.21 -7.14
CA ILE A 143 -12.10 12.29 -7.67
C ILE A 143 -13.48 11.74 -8.06
N ILE A 144 -13.51 10.68 -8.88
CA ILE A 144 -14.78 10.07 -9.31
C ILE A 144 -15.51 9.46 -8.10
N GLY A 145 -14.80 8.83 -7.19
CA GLY A 145 -15.35 8.25 -5.97
C GLY A 145 -16.04 9.29 -5.10
N SER A 146 -15.44 10.49 -4.97
CA SER A 146 -16.06 11.60 -4.24
C SER A 146 -17.38 12.07 -4.87
N TYR A 147 -17.40 12.21 -6.19
CA TYR A 147 -18.63 12.56 -6.91
C TYR A 147 -19.71 11.49 -6.71
N LEU A 148 -19.36 10.22 -6.87
CA LEU A 148 -20.28 9.11 -6.68
C LEU A 148 -20.79 8.99 -5.24
N TYR A 149 -19.92 9.26 -4.25
CA TYR A 149 -20.28 9.29 -2.85
C TYR A 149 -21.33 10.35 -2.55
N GLY A 150 -21.23 11.54 -3.18
CA GLY A 150 -22.22 12.60 -3.08
C GLY A 150 -23.60 12.23 -3.64
N ILE A 151 -23.66 11.30 -4.62
CA ILE A 151 -24.94 10.78 -5.17
C ILE A 151 -25.51 9.69 -4.27
N ASN A 152 -24.71 8.67 -3.98
CA ASN A 152 -25.07 7.57 -3.10
C ASN A 152 -23.80 6.89 -2.58
N ILE A 153 -23.74 6.72 -1.28
CA ILE A 153 -22.63 6.15 -0.54
C ILE A 153 -22.20 4.74 -1.01
N LYS A 154 -23.09 3.97 -1.64
CA LYS A 154 -22.83 2.62 -2.16
C LYS A 154 -22.17 2.62 -3.53
N TRP A 155 -22.35 3.69 -4.32
CA TRP A 155 -21.84 3.75 -5.69
C TRP A 155 -20.31 3.58 -5.82
N PRO A 156 -19.47 4.19 -4.95
CA PRO A 156 -18.03 3.97 -4.99
C PRO A 156 -17.64 2.50 -4.79
N ILE A 157 -18.35 1.76 -3.93
CA ILE A 157 -18.11 0.33 -3.69
C ILE A 157 -18.46 -0.49 -4.95
N ILE A 158 -19.63 -0.22 -5.54
CA ILE A 158 -20.11 -0.90 -6.76
C ILE A 158 -19.15 -0.64 -7.93
N MET A 159 -18.71 0.62 -8.13
CA MET A 159 -17.75 0.96 -9.18
C MET A 159 -16.42 0.24 -9.01
N THR A 160 -15.91 0.12 -7.78
CA THR A 160 -14.72 -0.68 -7.51
C THR A 160 -14.92 -2.15 -7.91
N GLY A 161 -16.09 -2.71 -7.63
CA GLY A 161 -16.46 -4.09 -8.05
C GLY A 161 -16.45 -4.25 -9.57
N ILE A 162 -17.04 -3.30 -10.31
CA ILE A 162 -17.05 -3.30 -11.79
C ILE A 162 -15.61 -3.24 -12.31
N PHE A 163 -14.75 -2.39 -11.76
CA PHE A 163 -13.34 -2.29 -12.16
C PHE A 163 -12.56 -3.58 -11.84
N SER A 164 -12.92 -4.29 -10.77
CA SER A 164 -12.33 -5.60 -10.46
C SER A 164 -12.74 -6.66 -11.50
N ILE A 165 -13.98 -6.65 -11.98
CA ILE A 165 -14.41 -7.53 -13.09
C ILE A 165 -13.63 -7.21 -14.37
N LEU A 166 -13.50 -5.93 -14.73
CA LEU A 166 -12.68 -5.51 -15.87
C LEU A 166 -11.23 -5.94 -15.72
N THR A 167 -10.69 -5.90 -14.50
CA THR A 167 -9.33 -6.38 -14.19
C THR A 167 -9.20 -7.88 -14.50
N ILE A 168 -10.17 -8.71 -14.14
CA ILE A 168 -10.16 -10.14 -14.46
C ILE A 168 -10.11 -10.35 -15.98
N ILE A 169 -10.89 -9.59 -16.74
CA ILE A 169 -10.89 -9.66 -18.22
C ILE A 169 -9.51 -9.27 -18.77
N ILE A 170 -8.92 -8.17 -18.26
CA ILE A 170 -7.57 -7.73 -18.68
C ILE A 170 -6.54 -8.81 -18.41
N ILE A 171 -6.54 -9.43 -17.21
CA ILE A 171 -5.62 -10.51 -16.86
C ILE A 171 -5.75 -11.67 -17.86
N ARG A 172 -6.98 -12.11 -18.14
CA ARG A 172 -7.24 -13.22 -19.05
C ARG A 172 -6.82 -12.92 -20.48
N CYS A 173 -7.01 -11.68 -20.95
CA CYS A 173 -6.69 -11.30 -22.33
C CYS A 173 -5.21 -10.99 -22.56
N THR A 174 -4.48 -10.53 -21.53
CA THR A 174 -3.14 -9.94 -21.74
C THR A 174 -2.01 -10.58 -20.95
N LEU A 175 -2.29 -11.17 -19.78
CA LEU A 175 -1.29 -11.76 -18.89
C LEU A 175 -1.25 -13.30 -19.01
N VAL A 176 -1.47 -13.82 -20.22
CA VAL A 176 -1.35 -15.27 -20.47
C VAL A 176 0.13 -15.65 -20.44
N GLU A 177 0.51 -16.51 -19.53
CA GLU A 177 1.88 -17.04 -19.42
C GLU A 177 2.16 -18.09 -20.48
N ASN A 178 3.24 -17.91 -21.26
CA ASN A 178 3.80 -18.99 -22.07
C ASN A 178 4.39 -20.06 -21.14
N ARG A 179 3.96 -21.30 -21.29
CA ARG A 179 4.32 -22.44 -20.42
C ARG A 179 5.83 -22.71 -20.29
N GLU A 180 6.63 -22.30 -21.26
CA GLU A 180 8.04 -22.68 -21.37
C GLU A 180 8.99 -21.90 -20.45
N LEU A 181 8.60 -20.73 -19.93
CA LEU A 181 9.45 -19.89 -19.07
C LEU A 181 9.33 -20.19 -17.57
N ASN A 182 8.43 -21.10 -17.17
CA ASN A 182 8.14 -21.40 -15.76
C ASN A 182 9.20 -22.27 -15.05
N LEU A 183 10.22 -22.79 -15.76
CA LEU A 183 11.16 -23.75 -15.21
C LEU A 183 12.57 -23.22 -14.94
N ILE A 184 12.88 -22.00 -15.32
CA ILE A 184 14.22 -21.45 -15.09
C ILE A 184 14.21 -20.64 -13.79
N GLY A 185 14.66 -21.27 -12.70
CA GLY A 185 15.29 -20.58 -11.58
C GLY A 185 14.49 -20.33 -10.31
N GLU A 186 13.50 -21.16 -9.93
CA GLU A 186 13.25 -21.32 -8.50
C GLU A 186 14.33 -22.25 -7.92
N THR A 187 15.54 -21.74 -7.78
CA THR A 187 16.54 -22.40 -6.96
C THR A 187 15.91 -22.60 -5.57
N LYS A 188 15.80 -23.87 -5.17
CA LYS A 188 15.58 -24.29 -3.77
C LYS A 188 16.81 -23.84 -2.93
N GLY A 189 17.13 -22.55 -2.99
CA GLY A 189 18.17 -21.97 -2.17
C GLY A 189 17.68 -22.00 -0.73
N LYS A 190 18.39 -22.69 0.14
CA LYS A 190 18.33 -22.47 1.59
C LYS A 190 18.26 -20.95 1.78
N ILE A 191 17.34 -20.46 2.61
CA ILE A 191 17.21 -19.04 2.95
C ILE A 191 18.59 -18.59 3.42
N LYS A 192 19.39 -17.99 2.51
CA LYS A 192 20.65 -17.35 2.89
C LYS A 192 20.27 -16.22 3.85
N LYS A 193 21.04 -16.09 4.93
CA LYS A 193 20.88 -14.93 5.83
C LYS A 193 20.92 -13.66 4.96
N PHE A 194 19.91 -12.79 5.12
CA PHE A 194 19.87 -11.53 4.42
C PHE A 194 21.10 -10.69 4.75
N LEU A 195 21.67 -10.08 3.74
CA LEU A 195 22.75 -9.11 3.92
C LEU A 195 22.27 -7.91 4.74
N PRO A 196 23.13 -7.22 5.48
CA PRO A 196 22.74 -6.03 6.26
C PRO A 196 22.04 -4.97 5.40
N GLU A 197 22.49 -4.74 4.17
CA GLU A 197 21.86 -3.79 3.23
C GLU A 197 20.44 -4.26 2.81
N GLU A 198 20.25 -5.54 2.61
CA GLU A 198 18.93 -6.11 2.28
C GLU A 198 17.95 -5.96 3.46
N LYS A 199 18.39 -6.22 4.69
CA LYS A 199 17.61 -6.00 5.91
C LYS A 199 17.21 -4.53 6.07
N PHE A 200 18.14 -3.61 5.80
CA PHE A 200 17.87 -2.18 5.80
C PHE A 200 16.70 -1.82 4.86
N TRP A 201 16.76 -2.26 3.60
CA TRP A 201 15.74 -1.91 2.61
C TRP A 201 14.40 -2.60 2.88
N ILE A 202 14.40 -3.80 3.44
CA ILE A 202 13.20 -4.50 3.91
C ILE A 202 12.53 -3.70 5.03
N LEU A 203 13.29 -3.29 6.04
CA LEU A 203 12.79 -2.50 7.16
C LEU A 203 12.31 -1.12 6.70
N HIS A 204 13.10 -0.45 5.86
CA HIS A 204 12.76 0.84 5.25
C HIS A 204 11.39 0.82 4.58
N TYR A 205 11.16 -0.16 3.70
CA TYR A 205 9.87 -0.32 3.04
C TYR A 205 8.75 -0.58 4.03
N SER A 206 8.92 -1.58 4.87
CA SER A 206 7.86 -2.08 5.75
C SER A 206 7.38 -1.02 6.72
N PHE A 207 8.32 -0.32 7.33
CA PHE A 207 8.02 0.67 8.36
C PHE A 207 7.44 1.96 7.76
N LEU A 208 8.10 2.54 6.74
CA LEU A 208 7.62 3.78 6.14
C LEU A 208 6.25 3.62 5.49
N ILE A 209 6.04 2.54 4.72
CA ILE A 209 4.75 2.31 4.09
C ILE A 209 3.65 2.05 5.14
N ALA A 210 3.97 1.37 6.24
CA ALA A 210 3.02 1.16 7.33
C ALA A 210 2.57 2.47 7.98
N LEU A 211 3.52 3.37 8.28
CA LEU A 211 3.19 4.68 8.83
C LEU A 211 2.41 5.54 7.82
N ILE A 212 2.89 5.62 6.58
CA ILE A 212 2.28 6.47 5.53
C ILE A 212 0.86 6.00 5.22
N LEU A 213 0.68 4.73 4.88
CA LEU A 213 -0.62 4.21 4.49
C LEU A 213 -1.56 4.07 5.70
N GLY A 214 -1.06 3.67 6.86
CA GLY A 214 -1.85 3.60 8.08
C GLY A 214 -2.40 4.97 8.46
N PHE A 215 -1.59 6.02 8.37
CA PHE A 215 -2.05 7.37 8.63
C PHE A 215 -3.01 7.88 7.53
N PHE A 216 -2.63 7.69 6.26
CA PHE A 216 -3.40 8.17 5.12
C PHE A 216 -4.79 7.53 5.03
N ILE A 217 -4.89 6.22 5.24
CA ILE A 217 -6.15 5.48 5.12
C ILE A 217 -6.91 5.47 6.45
N GLY A 218 -6.22 5.28 7.59
CA GLY A 218 -6.84 5.12 8.89
C GLY A 218 -7.27 6.45 9.54
N PHE A 219 -6.44 7.47 9.50
CA PHE A 219 -6.65 8.63 10.35
C PHE A 219 -7.00 9.93 9.62
N ILE A 220 -6.44 10.16 8.41
CA ILE A 220 -6.70 11.40 7.67
C ILE A 220 -8.19 11.59 7.37
N PRO A 221 -8.94 10.59 6.86
CA PRO A 221 -10.37 10.78 6.60
C PRO A 221 -11.16 11.14 7.86
N ILE A 222 -10.83 10.51 9.00
CA ILE A 222 -11.47 10.77 10.29
C ILE A 222 -11.18 12.19 10.76
N ASN A 223 -9.91 12.61 10.74
CA ASN A 223 -9.49 13.95 11.16
C ASN A 223 -10.10 15.05 10.30
N ILE A 224 -10.10 14.88 8.98
CA ILE A 224 -10.69 15.84 8.05
C ILE A 224 -12.20 15.98 8.28
N TYR A 225 -12.89 14.88 8.51
CA TYR A 225 -14.34 14.88 8.70
C TYR A 225 -14.76 15.38 10.09
N ASN A 226 -14.16 14.85 11.16
CA ASN A 226 -14.57 15.13 12.54
C ASN A 226 -13.96 16.42 13.09
N ASP A 227 -12.62 16.57 12.96
CA ASP A 227 -11.90 17.64 13.64
C ASP A 227 -11.87 18.92 12.81
N LEU A 228 -11.48 18.80 11.53
CA LEU A 228 -11.35 19.95 10.64
C LEU A 228 -12.67 20.34 9.96
N LYS A 229 -13.64 19.43 9.91
CA LYS A 229 -14.97 19.63 9.30
C LYS A 229 -14.90 20.21 7.89
N LEU A 230 -13.94 19.72 7.08
CA LEU A 230 -13.73 20.18 5.72
C LEU A 230 -14.87 19.72 4.82
N ASN A 231 -15.21 20.56 3.85
CA ASN A 231 -16.17 20.18 2.83
C ASN A 231 -15.57 19.20 1.79
N ASN A 232 -16.45 18.60 0.96
CA ASN A 232 -16.01 17.58 -0.01
C ASN A 232 -14.96 18.10 -1.01
N LEU A 233 -15.02 19.37 -1.45
CA LEU A 233 -14.03 19.94 -2.36
C LEU A 233 -12.65 20.08 -1.69
N GLN A 234 -12.63 20.52 -0.44
CA GLN A 234 -11.41 20.62 0.35
C GLN A 234 -10.81 19.22 0.60
N PHE A 235 -11.65 18.23 0.91
CA PHE A 235 -11.19 16.84 1.07
C PHE A 235 -10.57 16.30 -0.22
N ILE A 236 -11.22 16.52 -1.38
CA ILE A 236 -10.67 16.13 -2.68
C ILE A 236 -9.33 16.81 -2.94
N SER A 237 -9.19 18.10 -2.64
CA SER A 237 -7.92 18.82 -2.86
C SER A 237 -6.78 18.26 -2.03
N VAL A 238 -7.02 17.89 -0.77
CA VAL A 238 -6.06 17.21 0.12
C VAL A 238 -5.60 15.87 -0.48
N LEU A 239 -6.55 15.02 -0.93
CA LEU A 239 -6.23 13.74 -1.57
C LEU A 239 -5.49 13.92 -2.90
N THR A 240 -5.89 14.94 -3.69
CA THR A 240 -5.25 15.26 -4.97
C THR A 240 -3.79 15.63 -4.78
N CYS A 241 -3.46 16.46 -3.79
CA CYS A 241 -2.07 16.81 -3.49
C CYS A 241 -1.22 15.57 -3.18
N TYR A 242 -1.70 14.66 -2.33
CA TYR A 242 -1.01 13.41 -2.02
C TYR A 242 -0.78 12.55 -3.27
N THR A 243 -1.83 12.33 -4.05
CA THR A 243 -1.76 11.39 -5.20
C THR A 243 -0.95 11.96 -6.36
N VAL A 244 -1.08 13.26 -6.66
CA VAL A 244 -0.28 13.94 -7.70
C VAL A 244 1.20 13.91 -7.35
N MET A 245 1.55 14.24 -6.11
CA MET A 245 2.95 14.22 -5.68
C MET A 245 3.52 12.81 -5.58
N GLY A 246 2.71 11.82 -5.20
CA GLY A 246 3.06 10.40 -5.29
C GLY A 246 3.34 9.95 -6.72
N TYR A 247 2.51 10.38 -7.68
CA TYR A 247 2.73 10.13 -9.11
C TYR A 247 4.02 10.76 -9.62
N LEU A 248 4.22 12.05 -9.37
CA LEU A 248 5.39 12.79 -9.85
C LEU A 248 6.69 12.25 -9.26
N SER A 249 6.70 11.97 -7.96
CA SER A 249 7.87 11.43 -7.27
C SER A 249 8.22 10.02 -7.75
N SER A 250 7.24 9.15 -7.88
CA SER A 250 7.46 7.78 -8.39
C SER A 250 7.96 7.75 -9.84
N ARG A 251 7.50 8.70 -10.66
CA ARG A 251 7.85 8.74 -12.10
C ARG A 251 9.15 9.44 -12.40
N TYR A 252 9.38 10.59 -11.77
CA TYR A 252 10.48 11.49 -12.15
C TYR A 252 11.58 11.54 -11.09
N LEU A 253 11.23 11.69 -9.81
CA LEU A 253 12.23 11.92 -8.77
C LEU A 253 13.08 10.69 -8.48
N THR A 254 12.56 9.48 -8.68
CA THR A 254 13.32 8.23 -8.51
C THR A 254 14.58 8.15 -9.40
N LYS A 255 14.61 8.89 -10.51
CA LYS A 255 15.77 8.93 -11.41
C LYS A 255 16.89 9.82 -10.88
N TYR A 256 16.55 10.90 -10.19
CA TYR A 256 17.48 11.94 -9.76
C TYR A 256 17.89 11.82 -8.31
N LEU A 257 17.03 11.24 -7.47
CA LEU A 257 17.25 11.14 -6.04
C LEU A 257 17.82 9.77 -5.65
N ASN A 258 19.14 9.63 -5.83
CA ASN A 258 19.89 8.50 -5.22
C ASN A 258 20.10 8.68 -3.69
N TYR A 259 19.53 9.72 -3.09
CA TYR A 259 19.69 10.02 -1.67
C TYR A 259 18.87 9.06 -0.81
N LYS A 260 19.54 8.41 0.14
CA LYS A 260 18.99 7.34 0.97
C LYS A 260 17.88 7.80 1.93
N PHE A 261 17.74 9.09 2.24
CA PHE A 261 16.87 9.60 3.32
C PHE A 261 15.80 10.61 2.88
N VAL A 262 15.53 10.74 1.59
CA VAL A 262 14.55 11.75 1.12
C VAL A 262 13.14 11.40 1.57
N SER A 263 12.78 10.11 1.58
CA SER A 263 11.46 9.66 2.04
C SER A 263 11.24 9.99 3.51
N GLU A 264 12.26 9.78 4.36
CA GLU A 264 12.22 10.08 5.79
C GLU A 264 12.16 11.58 6.06
N ILE A 265 12.97 12.36 5.36
CA ILE A 265 12.95 13.82 5.49
C ILE A 265 11.57 14.36 5.12
N CYS A 266 10.99 13.89 4.03
CA CYS A 266 9.63 14.27 3.63
C CYS A 266 8.58 13.86 4.68
N LEU A 267 8.72 12.68 5.30
CA LEU A 267 7.84 12.26 6.39
C LEU A 267 7.97 13.17 7.62
N ILE A 268 9.17 13.57 8.00
CA ILE A 268 9.39 14.52 9.11
C ILE A 268 8.76 15.88 8.82
N ILE A 269 8.98 16.42 7.62
CA ILE A 269 8.39 17.70 7.19
C ILE A 269 6.85 17.58 7.20
N PHE A 270 6.29 16.48 6.73
CA PHE A 270 4.87 16.18 6.83
C PHE A 270 4.39 16.27 8.27
N LEU A 271 5.05 15.58 9.22
CA LEU A 271 4.68 15.55 10.63
C LEU A 271 4.65 16.96 11.22
N ILE A 272 5.68 17.76 10.96
CA ILE A 272 5.80 19.13 11.48
C ILE A 272 4.66 20.02 10.94
N ILE A 273 4.41 20.00 9.63
CA ILE A 273 3.40 20.86 9.02
C ILE A 273 1.97 20.42 9.41
N TYR A 274 1.73 19.12 9.50
CA TYR A 274 0.42 18.58 9.83
C TYR A 274 -0.07 18.98 11.23
N THR A 275 0.83 19.26 12.19
CA THR A 275 0.45 19.69 13.54
C THR A 275 -0.33 21.00 13.59
N TYR A 276 -0.21 21.85 12.57
CA TYR A 276 -0.93 23.15 12.52
C TYR A 276 -2.45 23.01 12.26
N GLN A 277 -2.94 21.83 11.91
CA GLN A 277 -4.36 21.47 11.80
C GLN A 277 -5.24 22.53 11.08
N SER A 278 -4.71 23.23 10.07
CA SER A 278 -5.46 24.10 9.17
C SER A 278 -5.59 23.47 7.78
N PHE A 279 -6.63 23.82 7.01
CA PHE A 279 -6.80 23.30 5.66
C PHE A 279 -5.55 23.47 4.79
N ILE A 280 -4.93 24.66 4.83
CA ILE A 280 -3.71 24.96 4.06
C ILE A 280 -2.54 24.09 4.53
N ALA A 281 -2.31 24.00 5.84
CA ALA A 281 -1.22 23.21 6.40
C ALA A 281 -1.37 21.70 6.08
N VAL A 282 -2.58 21.17 6.24
CA VAL A 282 -2.89 19.78 5.89
C VAL A 282 -2.66 19.55 4.40
N THR A 283 -3.12 20.44 3.51
CA THR A 283 -2.92 20.31 2.06
C THR A 283 -1.44 20.33 1.68
N ILE A 284 -0.66 21.25 2.26
CA ILE A 284 0.80 21.34 2.03
C ILE A 284 1.51 20.09 2.57
N SER A 285 1.14 19.63 3.76
CA SER A 285 1.75 18.45 4.36
C SER A 285 1.55 17.20 3.48
N MET A 286 0.38 17.07 2.82
CA MET A 286 0.11 15.97 1.90
C MET A 286 1.04 15.92 0.69
N ILE A 287 1.62 17.03 0.28
CA ILE A 287 2.67 17.06 -0.75
C ILE A 287 3.86 16.21 -0.30
N PHE A 288 4.33 16.44 0.92
CA PHE A 288 5.48 15.72 1.47
C PHE A 288 5.17 14.24 1.76
N LEU A 289 3.98 13.94 2.26
CA LEU A 289 3.53 12.55 2.45
C LEU A 289 3.46 11.81 1.11
N GLY A 290 2.96 12.47 0.06
CA GLY A 290 2.91 11.93 -1.30
C GLY A 290 4.29 11.65 -1.87
N ILE A 291 5.25 12.57 -1.69
CA ILE A 291 6.64 12.37 -2.12
C ILE A 291 7.25 11.16 -1.38
N SER A 292 7.11 11.08 -0.06
CA SER A 292 7.61 9.98 0.75
C SER A 292 7.04 8.64 0.26
N SER A 293 5.72 8.55 0.09
CA SER A 293 5.04 7.36 -0.41
C SER A 293 5.49 6.94 -1.81
N GLY A 294 5.59 7.92 -2.72
CA GLY A 294 5.96 7.69 -4.11
C GLY A 294 7.41 7.23 -4.31
N LEU A 295 8.33 7.60 -3.41
CA LEU A 295 9.73 7.22 -3.47
C LEU A 295 10.03 5.87 -2.80
N THR A 296 9.39 5.56 -1.67
CA THR A 296 9.75 4.43 -0.82
C THR A 296 9.73 3.10 -1.56
N ARG A 297 8.65 2.76 -2.26
CA ARG A 297 8.52 1.47 -2.96
C ARG A 297 9.48 1.32 -4.15
N PRO A 298 9.58 2.29 -5.09
CA PRO A 298 10.51 2.19 -6.21
C PRO A 298 11.98 2.14 -5.76
N GLN A 299 12.36 2.91 -4.75
CA GLN A 299 13.73 2.87 -4.20
C GLN A 299 14.07 1.49 -3.64
N THR A 300 13.18 0.92 -2.83
CA THR A 300 13.37 -0.41 -2.27
C THR A 300 13.49 -1.48 -3.35
N ILE A 301 12.57 -1.51 -4.31
CA ILE A 301 12.61 -2.50 -5.40
C ILE A 301 13.88 -2.35 -6.22
N ASN A 302 14.28 -1.12 -6.56
CA ASN A 302 15.51 -0.87 -7.32
C ASN A 302 16.76 -1.36 -6.59
N LYS A 303 16.81 -1.21 -5.26
CA LYS A 303 17.96 -1.66 -4.44
C LYS A 303 17.97 -3.17 -4.23
N LEU A 304 16.82 -3.79 -4.05
CA LEU A 304 16.70 -5.23 -3.90
C LEU A 304 16.72 -6.00 -5.23
N SER A 305 16.55 -5.33 -6.37
CA SER A 305 16.47 -5.98 -7.70
C SER A 305 17.74 -6.73 -8.11
N SER A 306 18.90 -6.35 -7.57
CA SER A 306 20.17 -7.06 -7.79
C SER A 306 20.25 -8.40 -7.07
N SER A 307 19.39 -8.64 -6.09
CA SER A 307 19.38 -9.91 -5.34
C SER A 307 18.68 -11.02 -6.13
N SER A 308 19.25 -12.22 -6.07
CA SER A 308 18.64 -13.44 -6.63
C SER A 308 17.31 -13.81 -5.94
N ASN A 309 17.09 -13.34 -4.70
CA ASN A 309 15.96 -13.70 -3.86
C ASN A 309 14.93 -12.55 -3.72
N LEU A 310 14.81 -11.67 -4.72
CA LEU A 310 13.93 -10.49 -4.68
C LEU A 310 12.50 -10.82 -4.22
N ARG A 311 11.90 -11.90 -4.74
CA ARG A 311 10.52 -12.31 -4.37
C ARG A 311 10.40 -12.62 -2.88
N VAL A 312 11.38 -13.36 -2.33
CA VAL A 312 11.39 -13.71 -0.90
C VAL A 312 11.52 -12.45 -0.06
N MET A 313 12.42 -11.54 -0.44
CA MET A 313 12.63 -10.27 0.27
C MET A 313 11.41 -9.36 0.25
N LEU A 314 10.77 -9.21 -0.91
CA LEU A 314 9.54 -8.43 -1.02
C LEU A 314 8.40 -9.06 -0.22
N ASN A 315 8.33 -10.39 -0.16
CA ASN A 315 7.35 -11.07 0.66
C ASN A 315 7.59 -10.82 2.16
N TYR A 316 8.85 -10.86 2.61
CA TYR A 316 9.22 -10.47 3.98
C TYR A 316 8.88 -9.02 4.28
N ALA A 317 9.18 -8.11 3.37
CA ALA A 317 8.88 -6.70 3.51
C ALA A 317 7.38 -6.44 3.64
N GLU A 318 6.55 -7.08 2.81
CA GLU A 318 5.09 -6.99 2.90
C GLU A 318 4.55 -7.62 4.20
N THR A 319 5.13 -8.73 4.65
CA THR A 319 4.73 -9.38 5.91
C THR A 319 5.02 -8.48 7.11
N LEU A 320 6.20 -7.87 7.18
CA LEU A 320 6.56 -6.89 8.22
C LEU A 320 5.71 -5.62 8.14
N TYR A 321 5.41 -5.16 6.92
CA TYR A 321 4.49 -4.04 6.71
C TYR A 321 3.15 -4.27 7.41
N PHE A 322 2.55 -5.44 7.28
CA PHE A 322 1.28 -5.73 7.94
C PHE A 322 1.39 -5.69 9.46
N ILE A 323 2.47 -6.24 10.04
CA ILE A 323 2.69 -6.19 11.49
C ILE A 323 2.75 -4.74 11.98
N PHE A 324 3.57 -3.91 11.34
CA PHE A 324 3.71 -2.51 11.72
C PHE A 324 2.40 -1.73 11.50
N ASN A 325 1.69 -2.00 10.41
CA ASN A 325 0.44 -1.34 10.09
C ASN A 325 -0.66 -1.70 11.10
N ILE A 326 -0.82 -2.98 11.46
CA ILE A 326 -1.78 -3.43 12.48
C ILE A 326 -1.47 -2.76 13.82
N ALA A 327 -0.21 -2.81 14.26
CA ALA A 327 0.17 -2.19 15.52
C ALA A 327 -0.09 -0.67 15.51
N PHE A 328 0.24 0.00 14.40
CA PHE A 328 0.02 1.43 14.23
C PHE A 328 -1.47 1.80 14.26
N LEU A 329 -2.33 1.05 13.57
CA LEU A 329 -3.77 1.30 13.54
C LEU A 329 -4.41 1.09 14.92
N LEU A 330 -4.10 -0.01 15.60
CA LEU A 330 -4.70 -0.32 16.92
C LEU A 330 -4.24 0.66 18.00
N ILE A 331 -2.93 0.90 18.10
CA ILE A 331 -2.38 1.82 19.11
C ILE A 331 -2.78 3.26 18.76
N GLY A 332 -2.66 3.64 17.49
CA GLY A 332 -3.05 4.96 17.01
C GLY A 332 -4.53 5.25 17.19
N GLY A 333 -5.40 4.28 16.90
CA GLY A 333 -6.84 4.39 17.10
C GLY A 333 -7.21 4.58 18.57
N TYR A 334 -6.54 3.84 19.46
CA TYR A 334 -6.71 4.02 20.90
C TYR A 334 -6.27 5.42 21.34
N LEU A 335 -5.09 5.88 20.95
CA LEU A 335 -4.57 7.20 21.28
C LEU A 335 -5.47 8.33 20.74
N TYR A 336 -5.97 8.19 19.50
CA TYR A 336 -6.87 9.16 18.91
C TYR A 336 -8.25 9.19 19.61
N SER A 337 -8.73 8.05 20.10
CA SER A 337 -10.01 7.96 20.82
C SER A 337 -9.98 8.59 22.21
N ILE A 338 -8.81 8.60 22.89
CA ILE A 338 -8.67 9.19 24.23
C ILE A 338 -8.37 10.68 24.15
N GLY A 339 -7.71 11.11 23.10
CA GLY A 339 -7.21 12.47 22.94
C GLY A 339 -7.62 13.09 21.63
N THR A 340 -6.69 13.84 21.07
CA THR A 340 -6.81 14.49 19.77
C THR A 340 -5.81 13.88 18.79
N ILE A 341 -5.90 14.29 17.53
CA ILE A 341 -4.89 13.97 16.51
C ILE A 341 -3.45 14.28 16.97
N GLN A 342 -3.26 15.20 17.92
CA GLN A 342 -1.94 15.56 18.44
C GLN A 342 -1.26 14.39 19.16
N TYR A 343 -1.99 13.57 19.93
CA TYR A 343 -1.42 12.36 20.55
C TYR A 343 -0.94 11.36 19.50
N LEU A 344 -1.72 11.19 18.43
CA LEU A 344 -1.31 10.35 17.30
C LEU A 344 -0.06 10.91 16.61
N MET A 345 0.03 12.23 16.43
CA MET A 345 1.20 12.87 15.82
C MET A 345 2.45 12.73 16.68
N LEU A 346 2.34 12.85 18.00
CA LEU A 346 3.44 12.57 18.94
C LEU A 346 3.88 11.11 18.84
N PHE A 347 2.94 10.18 18.80
CA PHE A 347 3.23 8.76 18.64
C PHE A 347 3.95 8.47 17.30
N MET A 348 3.47 9.02 16.18
CA MET A 348 4.16 8.91 14.88
C MET A 348 5.56 9.49 14.93
N SER A 349 5.75 10.65 15.57
CA SER A 349 7.04 11.29 15.69
C SER A 349 8.01 10.43 16.50
N LEU A 350 7.55 9.83 17.60
CA LEU A 350 8.32 8.89 18.41
C LEU A 350 8.71 7.65 17.61
N LEU A 351 7.77 7.04 16.88
CA LEU A 351 8.04 5.89 16.03
C LEU A 351 9.05 6.21 14.92
N THR A 352 8.91 7.38 14.29
CA THR A 352 9.85 7.85 13.25
C THR A 352 11.25 8.06 13.84
N PHE A 353 11.34 8.61 15.05
CA PHE A 353 12.61 8.79 15.75
C PHE A 353 13.28 7.44 16.09
N ILE A 354 12.55 6.50 16.68
CA ILE A 354 13.04 5.14 16.97
C ILE A 354 13.52 4.47 15.66
N TYR A 355 12.76 4.61 14.60
CA TYR A 355 13.12 4.08 13.28
C TYR A 355 14.44 4.68 12.77
N LEU A 356 14.62 6.00 12.84
CA LEU A 356 15.87 6.66 12.45
C LEU A 356 17.07 6.18 13.26
N LEU A 357 16.89 5.98 14.58
CA LEU A 357 17.94 5.41 15.45
C LEU A 357 18.31 3.99 15.02
N THR A 358 17.31 3.13 14.71
CA THR A 358 17.58 1.76 14.24
C THR A 358 18.30 1.74 12.89
N LEU A 359 17.96 2.66 11.98
CA LEU A 359 18.66 2.80 10.71
C LEU A 359 20.11 3.26 10.89
N PHE A 360 20.35 4.20 11.80
CA PHE A 360 21.69 4.68 12.11
C PHE A 360 22.56 3.55 12.67
N TYR A 361 22.02 2.76 13.58
CA TYR A 361 22.71 1.60 14.16
C TYR A 361 23.05 0.54 13.10
N LEU A 362 22.09 0.15 12.26
CA LEU A 362 22.31 -0.83 11.18
C LEU A 362 23.37 -0.36 10.17
N ARG A 363 23.52 0.93 9.98
CA ARG A 363 24.52 1.51 9.08
C ARG A 363 25.92 1.51 9.71
N ARG A 364 26.02 1.73 11.00
CA ARG A 364 27.30 1.66 11.72
C ARG A 364 27.90 0.25 11.64
N ASP A 365 27.10 -0.77 11.87
CA ASP A 365 27.51 -2.17 11.73
C ASP A 365 28.05 -2.51 10.33
N GLN A 366 27.54 -1.86 9.28
CA GLN A 366 28.04 -2.06 7.91
C GLN A 366 29.45 -1.51 7.74
N HIS A 367 29.77 -0.34 8.26
CA HIS A 367 31.09 0.26 8.18
C HIS A 367 32.13 -0.55 8.97
N GLU A 368 31.78 -0.98 10.16
CA GLU A 368 32.70 -1.77 11.00
C GLU A 368 33.04 -3.13 10.39
N ASN A 369 32.08 -3.78 9.71
CA ASN A 369 32.30 -5.06 9.03
C ASN A 369 33.09 -4.93 7.71
N GLN A 370 33.04 -3.78 7.02
CA GLN A 370 33.86 -3.52 5.83
C GLN A 370 35.34 -3.25 6.16
N HIS A 371 35.64 -2.77 7.37
CA HIS A 371 37.00 -2.56 7.84
C HIS A 371 37.66 -3.81 8.48
N ARG A 372 36.87 -4.90 8.65
CA ARG A 372 37.38 -6.17 9.20
C ARG A 372 37.70 -7.23 8.16
N ILE A 373 37.48 -6.92 6.86
CA ILE A 373 37.84 -7.75 5.70
C ILE A 373 39.00 -7.08 4.96
#